data_8d6f76ba023072f0684dc5cf0f81703e
#
_entry.id   8d6f76ba023072f0684dc5cf0f81703e
#
_cell.length_a   1.000
_cell.length_b   1.000
_cell.length_c   1.000
_cell.angle_alpha   90.00
_cell.angle_beta   90.00
_cell.angle_gamma   90.00
#
_symmetry.space_group_name_H-M   'P 1'
#
loop_
_entity.id
_entity.type
_entity.pdbx_description
1 polymer ?
#
loop_
_entity_poly.entity_id
_entity_poly.type
_entity_poly.pdbx_seq_one_letter_code
_entity_poly.pdbx_strand_id
1 'polypeptide(L)' 'MKKLTRKQTSALQSIRESKGRFFGLYTTQGGVMNARFMHETNSYIHVYDRNRNQSRKLAKSSVASVNLA' A
#
# COMPACT_ATOMS: atom_id res chain seq x y z
N MET A 1 2.83 -1.44 -19.89
CA MET A 1 2.27 -1.17 -18.54
C MET A 1 1.84 -2.48 -17.90
N LYS A 2 2.32 -2.76 -16.70
CA LYS A 2 1.92 -3.97 -15.99
C LYS A 2 0.49 -3.85 -15.49
N LYS A 3 -0.32 -4.82 -15.85
CA LYS A 3 -1.69 -4.89 -15.36
C LYS A 3 -1.68 -5.40 -13.91
N LEU A 4 -2.42 -4.73 -13.06
CA LEU A 4 -2.54 -5.17 -11.66
C LEU A 4 -3.34 -6.47 -11.59
N THR A 5 -2.92 -7.36 -10.69
CA THR A 5 -3.65 -8.59 -10.43
C THR A 5 -4.92 -8.29 -9.64
N ARG A 6 -5.84 -9.24 -9.61
CA ARG A 6 -7.04 -9.12 -8.80
C ARG A 6 -6.70 -8.92 -7.33
N LYS A 7 -5.69 -9.62 -6.85
CA LYS A 7 -5.22 -9.52 -5.48
C LYS A 7 -4.67 -8.13 -5.18
N GLN A 8 -3.93 -7.55 -6.11
CA GLN A 8 -3.40 -6.19 -5.97
C GLN A 8 -4.51 -5.16 -5.97
N THR A 9 -5.49 -5.32 -6.86
CA THR A 9 -6.64 -4.42 -6.91
C THR A 9 -7.42 -4.46 -5.59
N SER A 10 -7.62 -5.65 -5.04
CA SER A 10 -8.29 -5.83 -3.77
C SER A 10 -7.51 -5.19 -2.61
N ALA A 11 -6.18 -5.34 -2.62
CA ALA A 11 -5.33 -4.72 -1.60
C ALA A 11 -5.42 -3.19 -1.66
N LEU A 12 -5.41 -2.62 -2.85
CA LEU A 12 -5.53 -1.17 -3.02
C LEU A 12 -6.90 -0.67 -2.56
N GLN A 13 -7.95 -1.45 -2.79
CA GLN A 13 -9.27 -1.14 -2.29
C GLN A 13 -9.27 -1.06 -0.75
N SER A 14 -8.64 -2.04 -0.11
CA SER A 14 -8.54 -2.06 1.36
C SER A 14 -7.76 -0.85 1.88
N ILE A 15 -6.71 -0.44 1.17
CA ILE A 15 -5.94 0.74 1.53
C ILE A 15 -6.82 1.98 1.51
N ARG A 16 -7.62 2.15 0.45
CA ARG A 16 -8.53 3.30 0.32
C ARG A 16 -9.56 3.32 1.45
N GLU A 17 -10.02 2.16 1.86
CA GLU A 17 -11.05 2.03 2.90
C GLU A 17 -10.48 2.11 4.31
N SER A 18 -9.17 2.16 4.47
CA SER A 18 -8.54 2.19 5.79
C SER A 18 -8.77 3.50 6.55
N LYS A 19 -9.09 4.58 5.83
CA LYS A 19 -9.48 5.87 6.41
C LYS A 19 -8.50 6.38 7.48
N GLY A 20 -7.22 6.35 7.16
CA GLY A 20 -6.20 6.85 8.07
C GLY A 20 -5.73 5.88 9.14
N ARG A 21 -6.25 4.66 9.13
CA ARG A 21 -5.76 3.62 10.05
C ARG A 21 -4.44 3.05 9.53
N PHE A 22 -3.60 2.61 10.45
CA PHE A 22 -2.41 1.88 10.08
C PHE A 22 -2.78 0.46 9.65
N PHE A 23 -2.04 -0.06 8.69
CA PHE A 23 -2.23 -1.42 8.18
C PHE A 23 -0.87 -2.04 7.88
N GLY A 24 -0.84 -3.37 7.84
CA GLY A 24 0.34 -4.09 7.38
C GLY A 24 0.32 -4.13 5.86
N LEU A 25 1.39 -3.67 5.23
CA LEU A 25 1.52 -3.69 3.78
C LEU A 25 2.65 -4.63 3.40
N TYR A 26 2.35 -5.55 2.49
CA TYR A 26 3.33 -6.51 1.98
C TYR A 26 3.64 -6.16 0.54
N THR A 27 4.93 -6.08 0.22
CA THR A 27 5.38 -5.77 -1.12
C THR A 27 5.70 -7.05 -1.89
N THR A 28 5.74 -6.94 -3.22
CA THR A 28 6.08 -8.08 -4.08
C THR A 28 7.52 -8.54 -3.90
N GLN A 29 8.36 -7.71 -3.30
CA GLN A 29 9.76 -8.03 -3.03
C GLN A 29 9.97 -8.65 -1.66
N GLY A 30 8.90 -8.95 -0.95
CA GLY A 30 8.96 -9.55 0.37
C GLY A 30 9.10 -8.56 1.52
N GLY A 31 9.02 -7.28 1.25
CA GLY A 31 9.06 -6.27 2.30
C GLY A 31 7.75 -6.18 3.06
N VAL A 32 7.83 -5.80 4.32
CA VAL A 32 6.67 -5.60 5.19
C VAL A 32 6.81 -4.25 5.88
N MET A 33 5.71 -3.50 5.98
CA MET A 33 5.74 -2.23 6.69
C MET A 33 4.38 -1.94 7.32
N ASN A 34 4.39 -1.19 8.41
CA ASN A 34 3.19 -0.57 8.97
C ASN A 34 3.02 0.79 8.29
N ALA A 35 1.90 0.99 7.63
CA ALA A 35 1.70 2.17 6.81
C ALA A 35 0.32 2.75 7.02
N ARG A 36 0.20 4.04 6.70
CA ARG A 36 -1.08 4.75 6.71
C ARG A 36 -1.25 5.40 5.35
N PHE A 37 -2.43 5.26 4.78
CA PHE A 37 -2.72 5.82 3.46
C PHE A 37 -2.73 7.35 3.52
N MET A 38 -2.06 7.98 2.56
CA MET A 38 -2.06 9.43 2.41
C MET A 38 -2.86 9.85 1.18
N HIS A 39 -2.42 9.42 0.00
CA HIS A 39 -3.15 9.66 -1.24
C HIS A 39 -2.60 8.74 -2.32
N GLU A 40 -3.25 8.74 -3.48
CA GLU A 40 -2.82 7.93 -4.61
C GLU A 40 -2.86 8.71 -5.91
N THR A 41 -2.02 8.28 -6.86
CA THR A 41 -2.05 8.74 -8.24
C THR A 41 -2.41 7.55 -9.12
N ASN A 42 -2.34 7.72 -10.45
CA ASN A 42 -2.67 6.62 -11.37
C ASN A 42 -1.74 5.42 -11.19
N SER A 43 -0.47 5.66 -10.90
CA SER A 43 0.54 4.58 -10.86
C SER A 43 1.13 4.34 -9.49
N TYR A 44 0.93 5.24 -8.54
CA TYR A 44 1.60 5.21 -7.25
C TYR A 44 0.63 5.39 -6.10
N ILE A 45 1.00 4.86 -4.95
CA ILE A 45 0.35 5.21 -3.69
C ILE A 45 1.38 5.88 -2.78
N HIS A 46 0.90 6.85 -2.01
CA HIS A 46 1.72 7.56 -1.04
C HIS A 46 1.23 7.17 0.34
N VAL A 47 2.14 6.63 1.14
CA VAL A 47 1.81 6.14 2.48
C VAL A 47 2.82 6.69 3.48
N TYR A 48 2.40 6.78 4.73
CA TYR A 48 3.29 7.10 5.82
C TYR A 48 3.82 5.80 6.42
N ASP A 49 5.14 5.64 6.41
CA ASP A 49 5.81 4.46 6.95
C ASP A 49 6.09 4.69 8.44
N ARG A 50 5.35 4.00 9.30
CA ARG A 50 5.47 4.16 10.74
C ARG A 50 6.82 3.70 11.25
N ASN A 51 7.39 2.65 10.66
CA ASN A 51 8.66 2.09 11.13
C ASN A 51 9.82 3.03 10.89
N ARG A 52 9.78 3.76 9.78
CA ARG A 52 10.83 4.72 9.40
C ARG A 52 10.46 6.15 9.69
N ASN A 53 9.24 6.38 10.12
CA ASN A 53 8.73 7.71 10.46
C ASN A 53 8.88 8.70 9.31
N GLN A 54 8.52 8.26 8.10
CA GLN A 54 8.61 9.09 6.90
C GLN A 54 7.58 8.63 5.87
N SER A 55 7.21 9.55 4.97
CA SER A 55 6.32 9.20 3.87
C SER A 55 7.10 8.49 2.76
N ARG A 56 6.41 7.58 2.06
CA ARG A 56 7.01 6.82 0.98
C ARG A 56 6.05 6.75 -0.19
N LYS A 57 6.62 6.74 -1.39
CA LYS A 57 5.90 6.55 -2.64
C LYS A 57 6.17 5.13 -3.14
N LEU A 58 5.10 4.37 -3.37
CA LEU A 58 5.20 2.99 -3.83
C LEU A 58 4.42 2.85 -5.13
N ALA A 59 5.01 2.13 -6.08
CA ALA A 59 4.27 1.76 -7.29
C ALA A 59 3.13 0.82 -6.91
N LYS A 60 1.96 1.00 -7.53
CA LYS A 60 0.81 0.13 -7.26
C LYS A 60 1.13 -1.32 -7.58
N SER A 61 1.97 -1.56 -8.59
CA SER A 61 2.40 -2.91 -8.96
C SER A 61 3.32 -3.55 -7.93
N SER A 62 3.87 -2.78 -6.99
CA SER A 62 4.71 -3.31 -5.92
C SER A 62 3.92 -3.76 -4.70
N VAL A 63 2.64 -3.48 -4.64
CA VAL A 63 1.79 -3.92 -3.53
C VAL A 63 1.39 -5.38 -3.77
N ALA A 64 1.66 -6.26 -2.81
CA ALA A 64 1.28 -7.66 -2.91
C ALA A 64 -0.03 -7.90 -2.15
N SER A 65 -0.08 -7.50 -0.89
CA SER A 65 -1.26 -7.69 -0.07
C SER A 65 -1.28 -6.68 1.07
N VAL A 66 -2.42 -6.57 1.73
CA VAL A 66 -2.63 -5.64 2.84
C VAL A 66 -3.37 -6.39 3.94
N ASN A 67 -2.94 -6.17 5.18
CA ASN A 67 -3.59 -6.74 6.35
C ASN A 67 -4.09 -5.58 7.23
N LEU A 68 -5.39 -5.43 7.30
CA LEU A 68 -6.02 -4.45 8.19
C LEU A 68 -6.20 -5.08 9.58
N ALA A 69 -5.59 -4.47 10.55
CA ALA A 69 -5.70 -4.95 11.92
C ALA A 69 -7.07 -4.59 12.51
#